data_3ccd2a66741d203afe8a04fa8930d282
#
_entry.id   3ccd2a66741d203afe8a04fa8930d282
#
_cell.length_a   1.000
_cell.length_b   1.000
_cell.length_c   1.000
_cell.angle_alpha   90.00
_cell.angle_beta   90.00
_cell.angle_gamma   90.00
#
_symmetry.space_group_name_H-M   'P 1'
#
loop_
_entity.id
_entity.type
_entity.pdbx_description
1 polymer ?
#
loop_
_entity_poly.entity_id
_entity_poly.type
_entity_poly.pdbx_seq_one_letter_code
_entity_poly.pdbx_strand_id
1 'polypeptide(L)'
;MMRLSNPSRERLKRLEGFREKAYIPVPGDVPTIGYGFTHGVKMGDVMTRAEADARLIEELRPYEMAVWQACTNKPNQNEFDAMVLLCFNIGPAGFKRSTVLKAHNRGDHQAAARAFGLWNKSGGKVYAGLTRRRAEESALYLTPTPDDVSAPIAPAMPQRIDPESTMAESQINRAGVVAGGTAAAATVAETARTVADVKYSTQALGDRKS
;
A
#
# COMPACT_ATOMS: atom_id res chain seq x y z
N MET A 1 -3.83 -20.45 -10.93
CA MET A 1 -3.59 -19.00 -10.93
C MET A 1 -4.22 -18.40 -9.67
N MET A 2 -3.49 -17.58 -8.95
CA MET A 2 -3.98 -16.92 -7.73
C MET A 2 -5.04 -15.86 -8.06
N ARG A 3 -5.87 -15.54 -7.06
CA ARG A 3 -6.89 -14.49 -7.11
C ARG A 3 -6.67 -13.52 -5.96
N LEU A 4 -7.05 -12.28 -6.15
CA LEU A 4 -7.06 -11.29 -5.06
C LEU A 4 -7.97 -11.78 -3.93
N SER A 5 -7.46 -11.83 -2.72
CA SER A 5 -8.21 -12.32 -1.55
C SER A 5 -9.42 -11.44 -1.23
N ASN A 6 -10.41 -11.99 -0.50
CA ASN A 6 -11.58 -11.22 -0.06
C ASN A 6 -11.19 -9.97 0.77
N PRO A 7 -10.28 -10.06 1.78
CA PRO A 7 -9.86 -8.89 2.53
C PRO A 7 -9.26 -7.79 1.65
N SER A 8 -8.46 -8.18 0.66
CA SER A 8 -7.82 -7.23 -0.26
C SER A 8 -8.81 -6.64 -1.27
N ARG A 9 -9.84 -7.39 -1.70
CA ARG A 9 -10.96 -6.82 -2.48
C ARG A 9 -11.73 -5.78 -1.69
N GLU A 10 -12.05 -6.05 -0.43
CA GLU A 10 -12.72 -5.06 0.43
C GLU A 10 -11.86 -3.81 0.65
N ARG A 11 -10.54 -3.98 0.78
CA ARG A 11 -9.60 -2.84 0.82
C ARG A 11 -9.67 -2.03 -0.47
N LEU A 12 -9.64 -2.69 -1.63
CA LEU A 12 -9.73 -2.00 -2.93
C LEU A 12 -11.03 -1.22 -3.07
N LYS A 13 -12.17 -1.81 -2.72
CA LYS A 13 -13.48 -1.14 -2.73
C LYS A 13 -13.49 0.15 -1.90
N ARG A 14 -12.83 0.13 -0.73
CA ARG A 14 -12.70 1.34 0.12
C ARG A 14 -11.82 2.41 -0.52
N LEU A 15 -10.75 2.00 -1.21
CA LEU A 15 -9.83 2.93 -1.88
C LEU A 15 -10.45 3.61 -3.10
N GLU A 16 -11.20 2.85 -3.90
CA GLU A 16 -11.81 3.36 -5.13
C GLU A 16 -13.13 4.11 -4.86
N GLY A 17 -13.83 3.76 -3.78
CA GLY A 17 -15.16 4.29 -3.48
C GLY A 17 -16.23 3.71 -4.41
N PHE A 18 -17.52 3.90 -4.05
CA PHE A 18 -18.64 3.41 -4.85
C PHE A 18 -19.52 4.56 -5.31
N ARG A 19 -19.85 4.57 -6.60
CA ARG A 19 -20.80 5.50 -7.20
C ARG A 19 -21.92 4.72 -7.89
N GLU A 20 -23.16 4.87 -7.38
CA GLU A 20 -24.34 4.19 -7.89
C GLU A 20 -24.74 4.68 -9.29
N LYS A 21 -24.59 5.97 -9.56
CA LYS A 21 -24.96 6.61 -10.82
C LYS A 21 -23.72 6.96 -11.62
N ALA A 22 -23.81 6.79 -12.94
CA ALA A 22 -22.75 7.20 -13.85
C ALA A 22 -22.49 8.71 -13.74
N TYR A 23 -21.23 9.08 -13.72
CA TYR A 23 -20.77 10.47 -13.63
C TYR A 23 -19.52 10.69 -14.49
N ILE A 24 -19.20 11.93 -14.78
CA ILE A 24 -17.94 12.31 -15.45
C ILE A 24 -16.98 12.84 -14.36
N PRO A 25 -15.84 12.14 -14.08
CA PRO A 25 -14.92 12.55 -13.02
C PRO A 25 -14.31 13.93 -13.23
N VAL A 26 -13.91 14.22 -14.45
CA VAL A 26 -13.33 15.51 -14.86
C VAL A 26 -13.94 15.92 -16.20
N PRO A 27 -14.17 17.21 -16.49
CA PRO A 27 -14.67 17.66 -17.79
C PRO A 27 -13.84 17.09 -18.95
N GLY A 28 -14.50 16.44 -19.90
CA GLY A 28 -13.84 15.77 -21.04
C GLY A 28 -13.43 14.33 -20.82
N ASP A 29 -13.62 13.79 -19.60
CA ASP A 29 -13.41 12.39 -19.29
C ASP A 29 -14.58 11.50 -19.72
N VAL A 30 -14.42 10.18 -19.65
CA VAL A 30 -15.47 9.22 -20.02
C VAL A 30 -16.43 8.95 -18.85
N PRO A 31 -17.70 8.56 -19.12
CA PRO A 31 -18.63 8.16 -18.06
C PRO A 31 -18.08 7.03 -17.22
N THR A 32 -18.17 7.19 -15.91
CA THR A 32 -17.62 6.28 -14.90
C THR A 32 -18.70 5.88 -13.90
N ILE A 33 -18.74 4.62 -13.46
CA ILE A 33 -19.72 4.09 -12.50
C ILE A 33 -19.08 3.06 -11.56
N GLY A 34 -19.76 2.73 -10.47
CA GLY A 34 -19.35 1.67 -9.55
C GLY A 34 -18.04 2.01 -8.84
N TYR A 35 -17.04 1.17 -8.94
CA TYR A 35 -15.68 1.33 -8.41
C TYR A 35 -14.69 1.91 -9.44
N GLY A 36 -15.17 2.77 -10.33
CA GLY A 36 -14.32 3.38 -11.35
C GLY A 36 -14.41 2.69 -12.72
N PHE A 37 -15.47 1.93 -12.99
CA PHE A 37 -15.66 1.27 -14.27
C PHE A 37 -16.02 2.28 -15.36
N THR A 38 -15.38 2.16 -16.51
CA THR A 38 -15.60 3.04 -17.66
C THR A 38 -16.09 2.29 -18.91
N HIS A 39 -15.70 1.01 -19.05
CA HIS A 39 -16.03 0.23 -20.23
C HIS A 39 -17.53 -0.03 -20.34
N GLY A 40 -18.12 0.41 -21.48
CA GLY A 40 -19.53 0.22 -21.77
C GLY A 40 -20.48 1.10 -20.94
N VAL A 41 -19.96 2.06 -20.16
CA VAL A 41 -20.77 2.96 -19.31
C VAL A 41 -21.27 4.15 -20.11
N LYS A 42 -22.55 4.50 -19.90
CA LYS A 42 -23.20 5.68 -20.48
C LYS A 42 -23.76 6.57 -19.38
N MET A 43 -23.85 7.86 -19.66
CA MET A 43 -24.53 8.77 -18.75
C MET A 43 -26.00 8.35 -18.61
N GLY A 44 -26.48 8.32 -17.35
CA GLY A 44 -27.80 7.81 -16.98
C GLY A 44 -27.80 6.37 -16.46
N ASP A 45 -26.72 5.61 -16.65
CA ASP A 45 -26.59 4.25 -16.08
C ASP A 45 -26.63 4.30 -14.54
N VAL A 46 -27.26 3.27 -13.99
CA VAL A 46 -27.35 3.03 -12.54
C VAL A 46 -26.84 1.60 -12.25
N MET A 47 -26.08 1.43 -11.21
CA MET A 47 -25.48 0.16 -10.82
C MET A 47 -25.61 -0.03 -9.31
N THR A 48 -26.20 -1.12 -8.88
CA THR A 48 -26.23 -1.50 -7.47
C THR A 48 -24.83 -1.91 -6.97
N ARG A 49 -24.64 -1.86 -5.65
CA ARG A 49 -23.40 -2.33 -5.05
C ARG A 49 -23.11 -3.82 -5.35
N ALA A 50 -24.15 -4.66 -5.36
CA ALA A 50 -24.02 -6.08 -5.67
C ALA A 50 -23.53 -6.32 -7.12
N GLU A 51 -24.07 -5.57 -8.07
CA GLU A 51 -23.62 -5.62 -9.48
C GLU A 51 -22.18 -5.11 -9.61
N ALA A 52 -21.83 -4.02 -8.92
CA ALA A 52 -20.46 -3.51 -8.90
C ALA A 52 -19.47 -4.51 -8.28
N ASP A 53 -19.87 -5.21 -7.21
CA ASP A 53 -19.06 -6.24 -6.57
C ASP A 53 -18.80 -7.42 -7.51
N ALA A 54 -19.83 -7.87 -8.22
CA ALA A 54 -19.70 -8.94 -9.21
C ALA A 54 -18.80 -8.52 -10.39
N ARG A 55 -19.02 -7.31 -10.92
CA ARG A 55 -18.22 -6.76 -12.00
C ARG A 55 -16.77 -6.57 -11.61
N LEU A 56 -16.47 -6.14 -10.39
CA LEU A 56 -15.10 -5.95 -9.90
C LEU A 56 -14.27 -7.23 -10.00
N ILE A 57 -14.88 -8.40 -9.75
CA ILE A 57 -14.18 -9.69 -9.85
C ILE A 57 -13.67 -9.93 -11.28
N GLU A 58 -14.49 -9.59 -12.29
CA GLU A 58 -14.10 -9.74 -13.69
C GLU A 58 -13.07 -8.67 -14.11
N GLU A 59 -13.27 -7.44 -13.70
CA GLU A 59 -12.36 -6.32 -13.98
C GLU A 59 -10.97 -6.51 -13.36
N LEU A 60 -10.85 -7.29 -12.28
CA LEU A 60 -9.56 -7.59 -11.64
C LEU A 60 -8.74 -8.65 -12.41
N ARG A 61 -9.38 -9.50 -13.23
CA ARG A 61 -8.69 -10.60 -13.92
C ARG A 61 -7.46 -10.20 -14.74
N PRO A 62 -7.49 -9.12 -15.55
CA PRO A 62 -6.31 -8.68 -16.30
C PRO A 62 -5.12 -8.33 -15.40
N TYR A 63 -5.38 -7.71 -14.24
CA TYR A 63 -4.35 -7.30 -13.28
C TYR A 63 -3.78 -8.52 -12.53
N GLU A 64 -4.64 -9.42 -12.08
CA GLU A 64 -4.25 -10.71 -11.46
C GLU A 64 -3.38 -11.52 -12.41
N MET A 65 -3.77 -11.60 -13.69
CA MET A 65 -3.02 -12.30 -14.71
C MET A 65 -1.67 -11.63 -14.99
N ALA A 66 -1.66 -10.29 -15.08
CA ALA A 66 -0.44 -9.53 -15.33
C ALA A 66 0.59 -9.72 -14.22
N VAL A 67 0.15 -9.71 -12.96
CA VAL A 67 1.02 -9.98 -11.80
C VAL A 67 1.50 -11.42 -11.82
N TRP A 68 0.60 -12.40 -11.96
CA TRP A 68 0.94 -13.81 -11.95
C TRP A 68 1.98 -14.18 -13.03
N GLN A 69 1.80 -13.67 -14.24
CA GLN A 69 2.71 -13.94 -15.36
C GLN A 69 4.06 -13.23 -15.24
N ALA A 70 4.10 -12.08 -14.58
CA ALA A 70 5.32 -11.30 -14.42
C ALA A 70 6.22 -11.82 -13.28
N CYS A 71 5.64 -12.49 -12.27
CA CYS A 71 6.38 -13.06 -11.15
C CYS A 71 7.10 -14.34 -11.57
N THR A 72 8.43 -14.32 -11.58
CA THR A 72 9.29 -15.49 -11.74
C THR A 72 9.59 -16.19 -10.41
N ASN A 73 9.58 -15.44 -9.32
CA ASN A 73 9.51 -15.95 -7.96
C ASN A 73 8.04 -16.08 -7.57
N LYS A 74 7.64 -17.24 -6.99
CA LYS A 74 6.23 -17.46 -6.62
C LYS A 74 5.86 -16.61 -5.42
N PRO A 75 4.87 -15.70 -5.53
CA PRO A 75 4.42 -14.93 -4.39
C PRO A 75 3.56 -15.78 -3.44
N ASN A 76 3.60 -15.49 -2.14
CA ASN A 76 2.55 -15.89 -1.23
C ASN A 76 1.29 -15.03 -1.45
N GLN A 77 0.18 -15.34 -0.76
CA GLN A 77 -1.10 -14.65 -0.99
C GLN A 77 -1.01 -13.14 -0.69
N ASN A 78 -0.34 -12.74 0.38
CA ASN A 78 -0.23 -11.34 0.77
C ASN A 78 0.68 -10.53 -0.16
N GLU A 79 1.76 -11.12 -0.63
CA GLU A 79 2.63 -10.55 -1.65
C GLU A 79 1.88 -10.36 -2.98
N PHE A 80 1.14 -11.39 -3.40
CA PHE A 80 0.32 -11.33 -4.60
C PHE A 80 -0.73 -10.23 -4.50
N ASP A 81 -1.47 -10.18 -3.40
CA ASP A 81 -2.51 -9.20 -3.15
C ASP A 81 -1.96 -7.76 -3.20
N ALA A 82 -0.85 -7.50 -2.51
CA ALA A 82 -0.21 -6.18 -2.51
C ALA A 82 0.23 -5.76 -3.93
N MET A 83 0.81 -6.69 -4.69
CA MET A 83 1.24 -6.44 -6.06
C MET A 83 0.05 -6.22 -7.01
N VAL A 84 -1.07 -6.93 -6.82
CA VAL A 84 -2.30 -6.70 -7.60
C VAL A 84 -2.90 -5.34 -7.29
N LEU A 85 -2.95 -4.92 -6.01
CA LEU A 85 -3.42 -3.59 -5.62
C LEU A 85 -2.58 -2.47 -6.25
N LEU A 86 -1.26 -2.63 -6.27
CA LEU A 86 -0.36 -1.72 -6.96
C LEU A 86 -0.61 -1.73 -8.47
N CYS A 87 -0.66 -2.92 -9.09
CA CYS A 87 -0.87 -3.09 -10.53
C CYS A 87 -2.20 -2.46 -10.99
N PHE A 88 -3.27 -2.60 -10.20
CA PHE A 88 -4.55 -1.96 -10.46
C PHE A 88 -4.44 -0.43 -10.52
N ASN A 89 -3.65 0.16 -9.62
CA ASN A 89 -3.49 1.61 -9.54
C ASN A 89 -2.57 2.22 -10.62
N ILE A 90 -1.45 1.53 -10.95
CA ILE A 90 -0.44 2.06 -11.89
C ILE A 90 -0.49 1.44 -13.29
N GLY A 91 -1.39 0.50 -13.49
CA GLY A 91 -1.54 -0.26 -14.72
C GLY A 91 -0.52 -1.39 -14.90
N PRO A 92 -0.86 -2.42 -15.71
CA PRO A 92 0.02 -3.57 -15.96
C PRO A 92 1.38 -3.18 -16.55
N ALA A 93 1.42 -2.20 -17.44
CA ALA A 93 2.66 -1.72 -18.05
C ALA A 93 3.57 -1.03 -17.02
N GLY A 94 2.99 -0.24 -16.09
CA GLY A 94 3.70 0.37 -14.97
C GLY A 94 4.27 -0.69 -14.03
N PHE A 95 3.44 -1.68 -13.67
CA PHE A 95 3.84 -2.77 -12.80
C PHE A 95 5.01 -3.59 -13.36
N LYS A 96 4.95 -3.97 -14.64
CA LYS A 96 6.03 -4.74 -15.30
C LYS A 96 7.39 -4.03 -15.28
N ARG A 97 7.40 -2.70 -15.27
CA ARG A 97 8.64 -1.90 -15.18
C ARG A 97 9.06 -1.57 -13.74
N SER A 98 8.20 -1.86 -12.76
CA SER A 98 8.39 -1.42 -11.38
C SER A 98 9.61 -2.05 -10.71
N THR A 99 10.22 -1.30 -9.81
CA THR A 99 11.26 -1.81 -8.91
C THR A 99 10.68 -2.84 -7.93
N VAL A 100 9.39 -2.76 -7.59
CA VAL A 100 8.69 -3.75 -6.78
C VAL A 100 8.81 -5.14 -7.41
N LEU A 101 8.38 -5.29 -8.67
CA LEU A 101 8.45 -6.57 -9.38
C LEU A 101 9.90 -7.05 -9.54
N LYS A 102 10.82 -6.16 -9.90
CA LYS A 102 12.23 -6.52 -10.07
C LYS A 102 12.86 -7.04 -8.78
N ALA A 103 12.57 -6.42 -7.64
CA ALA A 103 13.06 -6.85 -6.34
C ALA A 103 12.41 -8.16 -5.90
N HIS A 104 11.08 -8.29 -6.06
CA HIS A 104 10.35 -9.53 -5.78
C HIS A 104 10.94 -10.73 -6.55
N ASN A 105 11.16 -10.58 -7.86
CA ASN A 105 11.72 -11.64 -8.71
C ASN A 105 13.15 -12.05 -8.34
N ARG A 106 13.90 -11.20 -7.64
CA ARG A 106 15.21 -11.55 -7.07
C ARG A 106 15.14 -12.18 -5.69
N GLY A 107 13.93 -12.32 -5.09
CA GLY A 107 13.75 -12.78 -3.72
C GLY A 107 14.09 -11.72 -2.66
N ASP A 108 14.33 -10.45 -3.06
CA ASP A 108 14.60 -9.36 -2.12
C ASP A 108 13.29 -8.70 -1.67
N HIS A 109 12.58 -9.38 -0.76
CA HIS A 109 11.27 -8.98 -0.27
C HIS A 109 11.32 -7.63 0.46
N GLN A 110 12.41 -7.33 1.16
CA GLN A 110 12.58 -6.05 1.86
C GLN A 110 12.77 -4.89 0.87
N ALA A 111 13.55 -5.07 -0.19
CA ALA A 111 13.68 -4.06 -1.24
C ALA A 111 12.36 -3.90 -2.02
N ALA A 112 11.63 -5.00 -2.28
CA ALA A 112 10.32 -4.93 -2.92
C ALA A 112 9.34 -4.10 -2.09
N ALA A 113 9.25 -4.35 -0.78
CA ALA A 113 8.40 -3.59 0.14
C ALA A 113 8.74 -2.09 0.14
N ARG A 114 10.02 -1.73 0.25
CA ARG A 114 10.44 -0.32 0.18
C ARG A 114 10.09 0.34 -1.16
N ALA A 115 10.14 -0.41 -2.25
CA ALA A 115 9.90 0.09 -3.59
C ALA A 115 8.45 0.51 -3.86
N PHE A 116 7.46 0.04 -3.08
CA PHE A 116 6.09 0.54 -3.16
C PHE A 116 6.05 2.07 -2.97
N GLY A 117 6.81 2.61 -2.03
CA GLY A 117 6.87 4.04 -1.74
C GLY A 117 7.30 4.93 -2.92
N LEU A 118 7.93 4.37 -3.94
CA LEU A 118 8.31 5.12 -5.15
C LEU A 118 7.09 5.52 -6.02
N TRP A 119 5.94 4.90 -5.81
CA TRP A 119 4.69 5.10 -6.57
C TRP A 119 3.69 6.01 -5.86
N ASN A 120 4.17 7.06 -5.20
CA ASN A 120 3.37 8.02 -4.46
C ASN A 120 3.18 9.37 -5.18
N LYS A 121 3.52 9.45 -6.48
CA LYS A 121 3.46 10.68 -7.28
C LYS A 121 2.40 10.60 -8.37
N SER A 122 1.80 11.75 -8.68
CA SER A 122 0.97 11.96 -9.86
C SER A 122 1.32 13.34 -10.44
N GLY A 123 1.53 13.44 -11.76
CA GLY A 123 2.02 14.67 -12.40
C GLY A 123 3.33 15.21 -11.78
N GLY A 124 4.22 14.33 -11.29
CA GLY A 124 5.48 14.70 -10.64
C GLY A 124 5.37 15.14 -9.17
N LYS A 125 4.15 15.35 -8.65
CA LYS A 125 3.90 15.78 -7.26
C LYS A 125 3.59 14.58 -6.37
N VAL A 126 4.06 14.61 -5.12
CA VAL A 126 3.73 13.62 -4.09
C VAL A 126 2.33 13.90 -3.53
N TYR A 127 1.52 12.85 -3.40
CA TYR A 127 0.19 12.91 -2.82
C TYR A 127 0.12 12.09 -1.53
N ALA A 128 -0.37 12.69 -0.45
CA ALA A 128 -0.48 12.04 0.85
C ALA A 128 -1.35 10.77 0.81
N GLY A 129 -2.44 10.78 0.03
CA GLY A 129 -3.30 9.62 -0.19
C GLY A 129 -2.55 8.45 -0.85
N LEU A 130 -1.73 8.74 -1.87
CA LEU A 130 -0.90 7.71 -2.51
C LEU A 130 0.19 7.21 -1.58
N THR A 131 0.82 8.09 -0.79
CA THR A 131 1.82 7.69 0.20
C THR A 131 1.24 6.72 1.22
N ARG A 132 0.04 7.01 1.75
CA ARG A 132 -0.67 6.11 2.68
C ARG A 132 -1.02 4.78 2.02
N ARG A 133 -1.58 4.80 0.80
CA ARG A 133 -1.90 3.60 0.03
C ARG A 133 -0.66 2.72 -0.16
N ARG A 134 0.47 3.29 -0.54
CA ARG A 134 1.75 2.54 -0.71
C ARG A 134 2.27 1.97 0.60
N ALA A 135 2.14 2.69 1.71
CA ALA A 135 2.53 2.18 3.02
C ALA A 135 1.69 0.96 3.43
N GLU A 136 0.37 1.00 3.19
CA GLU A 136 -0.53 -0.12 3.48
C GLU A 136 -0.26 -1.33 2.58
N GLU A 137 0.04 -1.12 1.30
CA GLU A 137 0.39 -2.19 0.36
C GLU A 137 1.75 -2.81 0.72
N SER A 138 2.73 -2.00 1.09
CA SER A 138 4.04 -2.47 1.58
C SER A 138 3.93 -3.30 2.86
N ALA A 139 3.10 -2.87 3.80
CA ALA A 139 2.85 -3.62 5.03
C ALA A 139 2.16 -4.97 4.75
N LEU A 140 1.15 -4.98 3.87
CA LEU A 140 0.51 -6.22 3.43
C LEU A 140 1.52 -7.17 2.78
N TYR A 141 2.37 -6.65 1.91
CA TYR A 141 3.40 -7.43 1.21
C TYR A 141 4.35 -8.16 2.17
N LEU A 142 4.70 -7.56 3.31
CA LEU A 142 5.57 -8.15 4.33
C LEU A 142 4.84 -9.00 5.37
N THR A 143 3.51 -9.05 5.33
CA THR A 143 2.73 -9.83 6.30
C THR A 143 2.86 -11.32 5.95
N PRO A 144 3.39 -12.18 6.86
CA PRO A 144 3.47 -13.61 6.61
C PRO A 144 2.08 -14.23 6.40
N THR A 145 2.01 -15.26 5.57
CA THR A 145 0.82 -16.11 5.47
C THR A 145 0.95 -17.31 6.42
N PRO A 146 -0.15 -18.01 6.75
CA PRO A 146 -0.08 -19.24 7.56
C PRO A 146 0.89 -20.27 7.00
N ASP A 147 1.02 -20.36 5.68
CA ASP A 147 1.95 -21.28 5.02
C ASP A 147 3.41 -20.90 5.26
N ASP A 148 3.72 -19.60 5.37
CA ASP A 148 5.07 -19.11 5.67
C ASP A 148 5.48 -19.42 7.12
N VAL A 149 4.51 -19.42 8.04
CA VAL A 149 4.74 -19.69 9.48
C VAL A 149 4.88 -21.18 9.75
N SER A 150 4.33 -22.02 8.86
CA SER A 150 4.37 -23.48 8.99
C SER A 150 5.68 -24.12 8.52
N ALA A 151 6.57 -23.33 7.89
CA ALA A 151 7.92 -23.81 7.60
C ALA A 151 8.67 -24.04 8.93
N PRO A 152 9.27 -25.24 9.16
CA PRO A 152 10.02 -25.47 10.39
C PRO A 152 11.13 -24.43 10.48
N ILE A 153 11.04 -23.56 11.47
CA ILE A 153 12.16 -22.71 11.86
C ILE A 153 13.23 -23.69 12.34
N ALA A 154 14.24 -23.96 11.51
CA ALA A 154 15.41 -24.66 11.99
C ALA A 154 15.88 -23.91 13.24
N PRO A 155 16.00 -24.57 14.40
CA PRO A 155 16.40 -23.88 15.60
C PRO A 155 17.75 -23.22 15.32
N ALA A 156 17.75 -21.89 15.23
CA ALA A 156 18.98 -21.14 15.22
C ALA A 156 19.67 -21.47 16.54
N MET A 157 20.74 -22.27 16.49
CA MET A 157 21.56 -22.48 17.66
C MET A 157 21.99 -21.08 18.13
N PRO A 158 21.80 -20.77 19.42
CA PRO A 158 22.23 -19.48 19.93
C PRO A 158 23.72 -19.35 19.68
N GLN A 159 24.11 -18.48 18.76
CA GLN A 159 25.51 -18.09 18.64
C GLN A 159 25.87 -17.35 19.90
N ARG A 160 26.82 -17.92 20.63
CA ARG A 160 27.43 -17.26 21.78
C ARG A 160 28.14 -16.01 21.25
N ILE A 161 27.51 -14.87 21.48
CA ILE A 161 28.12 -13.57 21.20
C ILE A 161 28.97 -13.29 22.46
N ASP A 162 30.28 -13.46 22.35
CA ASP A 162 31.18 -12.98 23.40
C ASP A 162 31.07 -11.45 23.44
N PRO A 163 30.82 -10.85 24.61
CA PRO A 163 30.71 -9.40 24.70
C PRO A 163 32.05 -8.75 24.35
N GLU A 164 32.04 -7.90 23.29
CA GLU A 164 33.25 -7.19 22.83
C GLU A 164 33.82 -6.21 23.85
N SER A 165 33.08 -5.90 24.95
CA SER A 165 33.59 -5.10 26.07
C SER A 165 32.82 -5.39 27.33
N THR A 166 33.49 -5.31 28.49
CA THR A 166 32.85 -5.33 29.80
C THR A 166 32.08 -4.02 30.03
N MET A 167 31.05 -4.04 30.91
CA MET A 167 30.28 -2.84 31.26
C MET A 167 31.13 -1.66 31.73
N ALA A 168 32.36 -1.94 32.24
CA ALA A 168 33.30 -0.93 32.68
C ALA A 168 34.02 -0.18 31.53
N GLU A 169 34.05 -0.78 30.32
CA GLU A 169 34.75 -0.22 29.15
C GLU A 169 33.83 0.49 28.18
N SER A 170 32.50 0.40 28.36
CA SER A 170 31.51 1.07 27.49
C SER A 170 31.58 2.60 27.63
N GLN A 171 31.95 3.27 26.57
CA GLN A 171 31.96 4.75 26.50
C GLN A 171 30.59 5.38 26.78
N ILE A 172 29.49 4.65 26.60
CA ILE A 172 28.12 5.09 26.90
C ILE A 172 27.92 5.23 28.42
N ASN A 173 28.49 4.36 29.23
CA ASN A 173 28.41 4.46 30.70
C ASN A 173 29.29 5.57 31.29
N ARG A 174 30.32 6.03 30.59
CA ARG A 174 31.14 7.17 31.01
C ARG A 174 30.46 8.52 30.75
N ALA A 175 29.56 8.60 29.75
CA ALA A 175 28.83 9.82 29.48
C ALA A 175 27.60 10.02 30.39
N GLY A 176 27.08 8.95 31.02
CA GLY A 176 25.87 8.99 31.86
C GLY A 176 26.06 9.60 33.26
N VAL A 177 27.29 9.83 33.70
CA VAL A 177 27.57 10.36 35.05
C VAL A 177 27.69 11.90 35.10
N VAL A 178 27.72 12.58 33.94
CA VAL A 178 27.92 14.06 33.89
C VAL A 178 26.66 14.85 33.49
N ALA A 179 25.57 14.20 33.13
CA ALA A 179 24.33 14.90 32.70
C ALA A 179 23.12 14.53 33.57
N GLY A 180 23.27 14.68 34.88
CA GLY A 180 22.15 14.71 35.82
C GLY A 180 21.74 16.12 36.09
N GLY A 181 20.84 16.69 35.32
CA GLY A 181 20.27 18.00 35.60
C GLY A 181 19.43 18.54 34.46
N THR A 182 18.14 18.68 34.74
CA THR A 182 17.14 19.52 34.06
C THR A 182 16.74 19.20 32.63
N ALA A 183 15.54 18.65 32.45
CA ALA A 183 14.43 19.30 31.70
C ALA A 183 13.25 18.32 31.60
N ALA A 184 12.29 18.49 32.47
CA ALA A 184 10.91 18.08 32.22
C ALA A 184 10.21 19.21 31.47
N ALA A 185 9.21 18.86 30.65
CA ALA A 185 8.23 19.71 29.98
C ALA A 185 8.54 20.11 28.54
N ALA A 186 8.08 19.28 27.59
CA ALA A 186 7.49 19.72 26.31
C ALA A 186 6.97 18.52 25.49
N THR A 187 5.82 17.95 25.85
CA THR A 187 5.08 17.02 25.00
C THR A 187 3.60 17.09 25.32
N VAL A 188 2.86 18.02 24.77
CA VAL A 188 1.39 17.93 24.55
C VAL A 188 0.95 19.04 23.58
N ALA A 189 1.46 19.12 22.37
CA ALA A 189 0.94 20.11 21.40
C ALA A 189 0.88 19.63 19.93
N GLU A 190 1.09 18.34 19.64
CA GLU A 190 1.20 17.91 18.24
C GLU A 190 0.10 16.99 17.73
N THR A 191 -0.86 16.62 18.57
CA THR A 191 -1.96 15.71 18.15
C THR A 191 -3.21 16.40 17.62
N ALA A 192 -3.29 17.74 17.68
CA ALA A 192 -4.49 18.47 17.26
C ALA A 192 -4.46 19.00 15.81
N ARG A 193 -3.33 18.91 15.09
CA ARG A 193 -3.22 19.42 13.71
C ARG A 193 -3.51 18.43 12.62
N THR A 194 -3.52 17.13 12.91
CA THR A 194 -3.68 16.07 11.89
C THR A 194 -5.14 15.81 11.47
N VAL A 195 -6.12 16.31 12.20
CA VAL A 195 -7.54 16.10 11.89
C VAL A 195 -8.12 17.20 11.00
N ALA A 196 -7.50 18.39 10.96
CA ALA A 196 -7.95 19.50 10.12
C ALA A 196 -7.56 19.33 8.64
N ASP A 197 -6.42 18.72 8.32
CA ASP A 197 -5.94 18.59 6.94
C ASP A 197 -6.71 17.57 6.09
N VAL A 198 -7.40 16.61 6.73
CA VAL A 198 -8.22 15.62 6.00
C VAL A 198 -9.51 16.23 5.45
N LYS A 199 -10.05 17.29 6.10
CA LYS A 199 -11.27 17.98 5.63
C LYS A 199 -10.98 18.94 4.48
N TYR A 200 -9.81 19.54 4.41
CA TYR A 200 -9.47 20.51 3.35
C TYR A 200 -9.07 19.85 2.03
N SER A 201 -8.60 18.61 2.06
CA SER A 201 -8.20 17.90 0.85
C SER A 201 -9.38 17.42 -0.02
N THR A 202 -10.54 17.18 0.60
CA THR A 202 -11.78 16.83 -0.12
C THR A 202 -12.56 18.05 -0.60
N GLN A 203 -12.37 19.22 0.01
CA GLN A 203 -13.06 20.44 -0.36
C GLN A 203 -12.33 21.20 -1.47
N ALA A 204 -11.01 21.07 -1.57
CA ALA A 204 -10.21 21.70 -2.64
C ALA A 204 -10.41 21.07 -4.05
N LEU A 205 -11.05 19.89 -4.14
CA LEU A 205 -11.46 19.26 -5.39
C LEU A 205 -12.89 19.67 -5.83
N GLY A 206 -13.65 20.35 -4.93
CA GLY A 206 -15.00 20.83 -5.19
C GLY A 206 -15.10 22.26 -5.72
N ASP A 207 -14.14 23.13 -5.41
CA ASP A 207 -14.23 24.57 -5.62
C ASP A 207 -13.46 25.13 -6.82
N ARG A 208 -13.03 24.26 -7.76
CA ARG A 208 -12.54 24.71 -9.06
C ARG A 208 -13.60 24.56 -10.15
N LYS A 209 -14.80 25.09 -9.91
CA LYS A 209 -15.80 25.36 -10.94
C LYS A 209 -16.51 26.65 -10.55
N SER A 210 -16.01 27.75 -11.00
CA SER A 210 -16.73 28.95 -11.43
C SER A 210 -15.84 29.67 -12.41
#